data_a5edcfaa40e5caccf6391b5c1ae08ed1
#
_entry.id   a5edcfaa40e5caccf6391b5c1ae08ed1
#
_cell.length_a   1.000
_cell.length_b   1.000
_cell.length_c   1.000
_cell.angle_alpha   90.00
_cell.angle_beta   90.00
_cell.angle_gamma   90.00
#
_symmetry.space_group_name_H-M   'P 1'
#
loop_
_entity.id
_entity.type
_entity.pdbx_description
1 polymer ?
#
loop_
_entity_poly.entity_id
_entity_poly.type
_entity_poly.pdbx_seq_one_letter_code
_entity_poly.pdbx_strand_id
1 'polypeptide(L)'
;MSEPNADSVTIHIDNMLRALSSAPSEPTILRVSVQLRSTNPKAYDPEIIAIGPFHHGKVQLQNMEQHKVKYLKQLLQRRNESSAERYVIAMREIEDRARKCFGEAIQFNRDKFVEMLLLDGCFVIEFLRKFQEKDFRDKDDPIFRYRHIQGYLLHDLMVIENQLPFFIIDLLFNMTKMDHQDINYIIWPLLQIGRSFFPKIDIHEIPEAPHLLGIVHDIHCSSFAEIKYYIESEYNTEKIDSAIGLQEAGIMFRKSEENSLFHIKFKNKALSIPVWEISDVTESLFRNFIAYEYYFTGSNKKHVTDYVFFMNCLIHSPKDAKLLRRNGIISNILGGDDMVYRVINQLGKNTFISEKFSYSKIFHAVNNHCGRKRNEWMVKLRRGYFNNPWALFSVLAAISMLLLSIAQTTFAVLSYSHDLKKDS
;
A
#
# COMPACT_ATOMS: atom_id res chain seq x y z
N MET A 1 -22.00 36.05 52.94
CA MET A 1 -22.50 35.34 51.74
C MET A 1 -21.49 34.23 51.46
N SER A 2 -21.84 32.99 51.80
CA SER A 2 -21.04 31.83 51.52
C SER A 2 -21.06 31.59 50.01
N GLU A 3 -19.87 31.49 49.37
CA GLU A 3 -19.75 31.07 47.97
C GLU A 3 -20.46 29.71 47.81
N PRO A 4 -21.25 29.54 46.75
CA PRO A 4 -21.90 28.25 46.51
C PRO A 4 -20.82 27.22 46.28
N ASN A 5 -20.79 26.17 47.12
CA ASN A 5 -19.95 24.98 46.90
C ASN A 5 -20.27 24.48 45.49
N ALA A 6 -19.29 24.63 44.58
CA ALA A 6 -19.43 24.11 43.22
C ALA A 6 -19.70 22.57 43.29
N ASP A 7 -20.71 22.12 42.58
CA ASP A 7 -21.10 20.70 42.55
C ASP A 7 -19.88 19.84 42.13
N SER A 8 -19.76 18.67 42.78
CA SER A 8 -18.62 17.76 42.55
C SER A 8 -18.49 17.32 41.09
N VAL A 9 -19.60 17.20 40.37
CA VAL A 9 -19.64 16.88 38.94
C VAL A 9 -19.10 18.04 38.10
N THR A 10 -19.48 19.29 38.47
CA THR A 10 -18.96 20.52 37.84
C THR A 10 -17.45 20.59 37.98
N ILE A 11 -16.92 20.39 39.20
CA ILE A 11 -15.47 20.38 39.47
C ILE A 11 -14.75 19.30 38.65
N HIS A 12 -15.36 18.11 38.56
CA HIS A 12 -14.82 17.01 37.78
C HIS A 12 -14.77 17.34 36.28
N ILE A 13 -15.88 17.85 35.72
CA ILE A 13 -15.96 18.25 34.30
C ILE A 13 -14.97 19.40 34.02
N ASP A 14 -14.87 20.40 34.88
CA ASP A 14 -13.93 21.53 34.71
C ASP A 14 -12.47 21.05 34.72
N ASN A 15 -12.14 20.06 35.56
CA ASN A 15 -10.83 19.44 35.56
C ASN A 15 -10.56 18.66 34.27
N MET A 16 -11.56 17.93 33.75
CA MET A 16 -11.48 17.27 32.45
C MET A 16 -11.28 18.27 31.31
N LEU A 17 -12.04 19.39 31.30
CA LEU A 17 -11.92 20.44 30.30
C LEU A 17 -10.55 21.14 30.35
N ARG A 18 -10.01 21.41 31.55
CA ARG A 18 -8.64 21.93 31.69
C ARG A 18 -7.58 20.97 31.20
N ALA A 19 -7.76 19.68 31.45
CA ALA A 19 -6.87 18.66 30.92
C ALA A 19 -6.90 18.59 29.38
N LEU A 20 -8.09 18.77 28.77
CA LEU A 20 -8.25 18.86 27.31
C LEU A 20 -7.64 20.11 26.71
N SER A 21 -7.75 21.29 27.37
CA SER A 21 -7.18 22.54 26.85
C SER A 21 -5.64 22.57 26.90
N SER A 22 -5.03 21.66 27.64
CA SER A 22 -3.58 21.40 27.60
C SER A 22 -3.21 20.27 26.64
N ALA A 23 -4.20 19.70 25.91
CA ALA A 23 -3.95 18.65 24.94
C ALA A 23 -3.15 19.21 23.75
N PRO A 24 -2.09 18.52 23.33
CA PRO A 24 -1.20 18.99 22.29
C PRO A 24 -1.76 18.78 20.89
N SER A 25 -0.98 19.27 19.92
CA SER A 25 -1.05 18.86 18.52
C SER A 25 -1.49 17.41 18.35
N GLU A 26 -2.31 17.14 17.34
CA GLU A 26 -2.86 15.82 17.01
C GLU A 26 -1.80 14.72 17.17
N PRO A 27 -2.13 13.60 17.86
CA PRO A 27 -1.19 12.50 18.04
C PRO A 27 -0.81 11.90 16.69
N THR A 28 0.43 11.49 16.56
CA THR A 28 1.02 11.04 15.29
C THR A 28 1.23 9.51 15.23
N ILE A 29 1.03 8.81 16.33
CA ILE A 29 1.10 7.35 16.42
C ILE A 29 -0.16 6.87 17.13
N LEU A 30 -1.02 6.18 16.38
CA LEU A 30 -2.36 5.77 16.82
C LEU A 30 -2.50 4.25 16.75
N ARG A 31 -3.38 3.71 17.60
CA ARG A 31 -3.85 2.34 17.38
C ARG A 31 -4.82 2.28 16.21
N VAL A 32 -4.69 1.22 15.45
CA VAL A 32 -5.58 0.96 14.31
C VAL A 32 -7.00 0.68 14.81
N SER A 33 -7.97 1.35 14.18
CA SER A 33 -9.38 1.18 14.52
C SER A 33 -9.83 -0.28 14.42
N VAL A 34 -10.82 -0.64 15.23
CA VAL A 34 -11.41 -1.99 15.25
C VAL A 34 -11.87 -2.40 13.84
N GLN A 35 -12.40 -1.46 13.06
CA GLN A 35 -12.89 -1.73 11.71
C GLN A 35 -11.78 -2.14 10.74
N LEU A 36 -10.66 -1.41 10.71
CA LEU A 36 -9.51 -1.78 9.88
C LEU A 36 -8.86 -3.07 10.37
N ARG A 37 -8.69 -3.20 11.69
CA ARG A 37 -8.07 -4.37 12.33
C ARG A 37 -8.89 -5.65 12.12
N SER A 38 -10.21 -5.58 12.03
CA SER A 38 -11.10 -6.76 11.92
C SER A 38 -10.86 -7.62 10.69
N THR A 39 -10.33 -7.04 9.61
CA THR A 39 -10.05 -7.77 8.36
C THR A 39 -8.81 -8.65 8.44
N ASN A 40 -7.75 -8.19 9.09
CA ASN A 40 -6.54 -8.96 9.38
C ASN A 40 -5.83 -8.39 10.61
N PRO A 41 -6.16 -8.86 11.83
CA PRO A 41 -5.58 -8.33 13.05
C PRO A 41 -4.04 -8.44 13.10
N LYS A 42 -3.48 -9.52 12.54
CA LYS A 42 -2.04 -9.80 12.57
C LYS A 42 -1.21 -8.83 11.74
N ALA A 43 -1.81 -8.18 10.75
CA ALA A 43 -1.09 -7.23 9.90
C ALA A 43 -0.59 -5.97 10.64
N TYR A 44 -1.11 -5.72 11.83
CA TYR A 44 -0.78 -4.57 12.66
C TYR A 44 -0.04 -4.94 13.96
N ASP A 45 0.34 -6.21 14.11
CA ASP A 45 1.15 -6.69 15.22
C ASP A 45 2.57 -7.02 14.72
N PRO A 46 3.62 -6.57 15.44
CA PRO A 46 4.99 -6.96 15.11
C PRO A 46 5.22 -8.45 15.37
N GLU A 47 6.08 -9.06 14.55
CA GLU A 47 6.36 -10.49 14.61
C GLU A 47 7.46 -10.84 15.64
N ILE A 48 8.53 -10.04 15.68
CA ILE A 48 9.71 -10.37 16.48
C ILE A 48 10.21 -9.26 17.40
N ILE A 49 9.95 -7.97 17.11
CA ILE A 49 10.46 -6.86 17.91
C ILE A 49 9.39 -5.83 18.22
N ALA A 50 9.32 -5.38 19.47
CA ALA A 50 8.54 -4.21 19.86
C ALA A 50 9.38 -2.94 19.70
N ILE A 51 8.83 -1.93 19.02
CA ILE A 51 9.37 -0.57 18.94
C ILE A 51 8.30 0.40 19.43
N GLY A 52 8.65 1.24 20.38
CA GLY A 52 7.68 2.11 21.06
C GLY A 52 6.79 1.37 22.07
N PRO A 53 5.82 2.10 22.67
CA PRO A 53 5.14 1.62 23.87
C PRO A 53 4.01 0.60 23.63
N PHE A 54 3.42 0.55 22.43
CA PHE A 54 2.17 -0.18 22.20
C PHE A 54 2.31 -1.70 22.28
N HIS A 55 3.47 -2.23 21.92
CA HIS A 55 3.77 -3.65 21.95
C HIS A 55 4.83 -4.03 22.98
N HIS A 56 5.38 -3.04 23.70
CA HIS A 56 6.41 -3.26 24.71
C HIS A 56 5.92 -4.22 25.81
N GLY A 57 6.78 -5.16 26.19
CA GLY A 57 6.48 -6.14 27.24
C GLY A 57 5.67 -7.37 26.77
N LYS A 58 5.25 -7.46 25.50
CA LYS A 58 4.64 -8.69 24.97
C LYS A 58 5.64 -9.85 25.05
N VAL A 59 5.24 -10.96 25.64
CA VAL A 59 6.11 -12.13 25.94
C VAL A 59 6.81 -12.66 24.68
N GLN A 60 6.08 -12.72 23.56
CA GLN A 60 6.63 -13.22 22.30
C GLN A 60 7.73 -12.34 21.69
N LEU A 61 7.83 -11.07 22.11
CA LEU A 61 8.81 -10.10 21.59
C LEU A 61 10.01 -9.90 22.52
N GLN A 62 10.00 -10.49 23.72
CA GLN A 62 11.03 -10.27 24.75
C GLN A 62 12.43 -10.73 24.33
N ASN A 63 12.53 -11.72 23.45
CA ASN A 63 13.82 -12.24 22.98
C ASN A 63 14.69 -11.15 22.32
N MET A 64 14.07 -10.12 21.73
CA MET A 64 14.79 -9.04 21.07
C MET A 64 15.26 -7.93 22.02
N GLU A 65 14.76 -7.87 23.26
CA GLU A 65 15.16 -6.82 24.21
C GLU A 65 16.67 -6.89 24.54
N GLN A 66 17.23 -8.09 24.68
CA GLN A 66 18.69 -8.26 24.90
C GLN A 66 19.50 -7.76 23.69
N HIS A 67 18.98 -7.89 22.47
CA HIS A 67 19.64 -7.38 21.26
C HIS A 67 19.66 -5.86 21.24
N LYS A 68 18.63 -5.18 21.75
CA LYS A 68 18.60 -3.71 21.87
C LYS A 68 19.75 -3.24 22.78
N VAL A 69 19.91 -3.87 23.94
CA VAL A 69 21.00 -3.55 24.88
C VAL A 69 22.38 -3.85 24.25
N LYS A 70 22.50 -4.97 23.54
CA LYS A 70 23.75 -5.32 22.83
C LYS A 70 24.11 -4.26 21.79
N TYR A 71 23.13 -3.78 21.04
CA TYR A 71 23.35 -2.78 19.98
C TYR A 71 23.73 -1.42 20.57
N LEU A 72 23.11 -0.98 21.65
CA LEU A 72 23.55 0.22 22.38
C LEU A 72 24.99 0.08 22.87
N LYS A 73 25.39 -1.08 23.46
CA LYS A 73 26.78 -1.34 23.86
C LYS A 73 27.75 -1.21 22.69
N GLN A 74 27.42 -1.76 21.53
CA GLN A 74 28.26 -1.70 20.33
C GLN A 74 28.37 -0.27 19.78
N LEU A 75 27.28 0.50 19.82
CA LEU A 75 27.28 1.92 19.48
C LEU A 75 28.27 2.70 20.37
N LEU A 76 28.18 2.53 21.70
CA LEU A 76 29.08 3.20 22.65
C LEU A 76 30.54 2.81 22.43
N GLN A 77 30.83 1.52 22.21
CA GLN A 77 32.18 1.02 21.93
C GLN A 77 32.75 1.64 20.65
N ARG A 78 31.97 1.72 19.56
CA ARG A 78 32.40 2.33 18.31
C ARG A 78 32.75 3.81 18.47
N ARG A 79 32.04 4.49 19.38
CA ARG A 79 32.27 5.92 19.66
C ARG A 79 33.28 6.19 20.76
N ASN A 80 33.90 5.15 21.32
CA ASN A 80 34.80 5.23 22.48
C ASN A 80 34.14 5.94 23.69
N GLU A 81 32.85 5.69 23.91
CA GLU A 81 32.09 6.24 25.01
C GLU A 81 31.88 5.19 26.09
N SER A 82 32.13 5.57 27.36
CA SER A 82 32.01 4.66 28.52
C SER A 82 30.61 4.68 29.17
N SER A 83 29.76 5.68 28.79
CA SER A 83 28.45 5.90 29.40
C SER A 83 27.42 6.30 28.35
N ALA A 84 26.17 5.91 28.58
CA ALA A 84 25.03 6.36 27.80
C ALA A 84 24.43 7.70 28.29
N GLU A 85 25.07 8.35 29.27
CA GLU A 85 24.52 9.51 29.99
C GLU A 85 24.03 10.62 29.07
N ARG A 86 24.82 11.05 28.09
CA ARG A 86 24.44 12.12 27.16
C ARG A 86 23.19 11.79 26.34
N TYR A 87 22.98 10.52 26.00
CA TYR A 87 21.78 10.06 25.29
C TYR A 87 20.55 10.04 26.19
N VAL A 88 20.73 9.61 27.45
CA VAL A 88 19.67 9.65 28.47
C VAL A 88 19.22 11.09 28.72
N ILE A 89 20.16 12.04 28.86
CA ILE A 89 19.86 13.46 29.02
C ILE A 89 19.03 13.95 27.84
N ALA A 90 19.48 13.71 26.60
CA ALA A 90 18.75 14.10 25.41
C ALA A 90 17.33 13.53 25.33
N MET A 91 17.14 12.25 25.72
CA MET A 91 15.82 11.63 25.76
C MET A 91 14.92 12.22 26.85
N ARG A 92 15.48 12.62 28.01
CA ARG A 92 14.72 13.29 29.05
C ARG A 92 14.20 14.67 28.63
N GLU A 93 14.98 15.41 27.86
CA GLU A 93 14.59 16.74 27.35
C GLU A 93 13.38 16.67 26.42
N ILE A 94 13.24 15.59 25.66
CA ILE A 94 12.17 15.41 24.68
C ILE A 94 11.05 14.47 25.14
N GLU A 95 11.14 13.90 26.35
CA GLU A 95 10.20 12.89 26.86
C GLU A 95 8.75 13.34 26.81
N ASP A 96 8.44 14.53 27.31
CA ASP A 96 7.08 15.07 27.32
C ASP A 96 6.54 15.28 25.89
N ARG A 97 7.39 15.73 24.95
CA ARG A 97 7.04 15.86 23.54
C ARG A 97 6.79 14.48 22.90
N ALA A 98 7.65 13.52 23.19
CA ALA A 98 7.53 12.16 22.66
C ALA A 98 6.25 11.47 23.13
N ARG A 99 5.92 11.61 24.40
CA ARG A 99 4.72 11.03 25.02
C ARG A 99 3.44 11.53 24.35
N LYS A 100 3.42 12.83 24.01
CA LYS A 100 2.30 13.48 23.33
C LYS A 100 2.05 12.98 21.91
N CYS A 101 3.01 12.34 21.26
CA CYS A 101 2.84 11.77 19.93
C CYS A 101 1.99 10.49 19.91
N PHE A 102 1.78 9.84 21.06
CA PHE A 102 0.97 8.64 21.14
C PHE A 102 -0.48 8.96 21.48
N GLY A 103 -1.42 8.38 20.73
CA GLY A 103 -2.86 8.65 20.87
C GLY A 103 -3.52 8.03 22.10
N GLU A 104 -2.77 7.27 22.90
CA GLU A 104 -3.21 6.69 24.15
C GLU A 104 -2.28 7.11 25.29
N ALA A 105 -2.81 7.18 26.51
CA ALA A 105 -2.02 7.46 27.70
C ALA A 105 -1.02 6.32 27.95
N ILE A 106 0.26 6.64 27.85
CA ILE A 106 1.34 5.68 28.07
C ILE A 106 1.53 5.49 29.59
N GLN A 107 1.32 4.25 30.06
CA GLN A 107 1.34 3.90 31.48
C GLN A 107 2.75 3.72 32.07
N PHE A 108 3.82 3.95 31.28
CA PHE A 108 5.18 3.91 31.79
C PHE A 108 5.49 5.15 32.64
N ASN A 109 6.21 4.94 33.75
CA ASN A 109 6.83 6.07 34.44
C ASN A 109 7.88 6.74 33.53
N ARG A 110 8.35 7.94 33.92
CA ARG A 110 9.28 8.72 33.11
C ARG A 110 10.58 7.95 32.79
N ASP A 111 11.14 7.28 33.78
CA ASP A 111 12.40 6.57 33.63
C ASP A 111 12.29 5.37 32.66
N LYS A 112 11.23 4.57 32.79
CA LYS A 112 10.98 3.44 31.90
C LYS A 112 10.68 3.89 30.47
N PHE A 113 10.00 5.02 30.29
CA PHE A 113 9.71 5.56 28.97
C PHE A 113 10.98 6.08 28.29
N VAL A 114 11.84 6.81 29.01
CA VAL A 114 13.16 7.27 28.51
C VAL A 114 14.06 6.07 28.16
N GLU A 115 14.11 5.03 29.02
CA GLU A 115 14.85 3.81 28.74
C GLU A 115 14.39 3.16 27.43
N MET A 116 13.07 3.01 27.25
CA MET A 116 12.49 2.44 26.03
C MET A 116 12.84 3.29 24.79
N LEU A 117 12.66 4.62 24.84
CA LEU A 117 12.97 5.52 23.72
C LEU A 117 14.43 5.37 23.28
N LEU A 118 15.35 5.31 24.24
CA LEU A 118 16.78 5.18 23.99
C LEU A 118 17.14 3.81 23.38
N LEU A 119 16.67 2.75 23.99
CA LEU A 119 17.01 1.39 23.55
C LEU A 119 16.42 1.10 22.17
N ASP A 120 15.15 1.46 21.96
CA ASP A 120 14.47 1.24 20.68
C ASP A 120 15.06 2.10 19.57
N GLY A 121 15.29 3.40 19.83
CA GLY A 121 15.85 4.31 18.84
C GLY A 121 17.28 3.91 18.43
N CYS A 122 18.15 3.59 19.41
CA CYS A 122 19.50 3.11 19.12
C CYS A 122 19.50 1.78 18.36
N PHE A 123 18.59 0.86 18.72
CA PHE A 123 18.46 -0.40 17.99
C PHE A 123 18.09 -0.17 16.53
N VAL A 124 17.08 0.64 16.26
CA VAL A 124 16.64 0.95 14.89
C VAL A 124 17.81 1.51 14.06
N ILE A 125 18.50 2.52 14.57
CA ILE A 125 19.62 3.15 13.89
C ILE A 125 20.74 2.16 13.62
N GLU A 126 21.17 1.39 14.64
CA GLU A 126 22.27 0.44 14.49
C GLU A 126 21.92 -0.74 13.59
N PHE A 127 20.67 -1.23 13.64
CA PHE A 127 20.19 -2.26 12.71
C PHE A 127 20.28 -1.78 11.27
N LEU A 128 19.77 -0.57 10.98
CA LEU A 128 19.77 0.00 9.62
C LEU A 128 21.19 0.31 9.14
N ARG A 129 22.10 0.78 10.02
CA ARG A 129 23.52 0.93 9.69
C ARG A 129 24.18 -0.39 9.31
N LYS A 130 24.00 -1.42 10.13
CA LYS A 130 24.53 -2.75 9.86
C LYS A 130 23.89 -3.39 8.62
N PHE A 131 22.66 -3.02 8.30
CA PHE A 131 22.02 -3.47 7.07
C PHE A 131 22.72 -2.90 5.85
N GLN A 132 23.08 -1.60 5.89
CA GLN A 132 23.80 -0.90 4.82
C GLN A 132 25.27 -1.36 4.72
N GLU A 133 26.00 -1.36 5.81
CA GLU A 133 27.43 -1.66 5.84
C GLU A 133 27.75 -2.94 6.58
N LYS A 134 28.36 -3.88 5.87
CA LYS A 134 28.75 -5.16 6.44
C LYS A 134 29.85 -5.04 7.49
N ASP A 135 30.69 -4.03 7.40
CA ASP A 135 31.83 -3.83 8.31
C ASP A 135 31.40 -3.47 9.74
N PHE A 136 30.17 -2.99 9.91
CA PHE A 136 29.56 -2.78 11.24
C PHE A 136 28.99 -4.06 11.87
N ARG A 137 28.95 -5.17 11.12
CA ARG A 137 28.37 -6.42 11.60
C ARG A 137 29.39 -7.23 12.38
N ASP A 138 29.03 -7.64 13.59
CA ASP A 138 29.81 -8.67 14.25
C ASP A 138 29.66 -10.01 13.52
N LYS A 139 30.73 -10.81 13.51
CA LYS A 139 30.73 -12.14 12.87
C LYS A 139 29.66 -13.06 13.44
N ASP A 140 29.36 -12.89 14.74
CA ASP A 140 28.41 -13.71 15.48
C ASP A 140 27.06 -13.01 15.75
N ASP A 141 26.73 -11.98 14.96
CA ASP A 141 25.44 -11.30 15.09
C ASP A 141 24.33 -12.18 14.50
N PRO A 142 23.45 -12.77 15.33
CA PRO A 142 22.41 -13.70 14.86
C PRO A 142 21.42 -13.03 13.92
N ILE A 143 21.21 -11.72 14.02
CA ILE A 143 20.30 -10.95 13.13
C ILE A 143 20.80 -10.99 11.69
N PHE A 144 22.13 -10.85 11.51
CA PHE A 144 22.73 -10.84 10.18
C PHE A 144 23.17 -12.23 9.69
N ARG A 145 23.21 -13.21 10.60
CA ARG A 145 23.47 -14.61 10.24
C ARG A 145 22.28 -15.23 9.47
N TYR A 146 21.05 -14.84 9.82
CA TYR A 146 19.84 -15.43 9.24
C TYR A 146 19.02 -14.38 8.50
N ARG A 147 18.96 -14.51 7.18
CA ARG A 147 18.32 -13.53 6.28
C ARG A 147 16.84 -13.28 6.59
N HIS A 148 16.11 -14.31 7.04
CA HIS A 148 14.70 -14.18 7.40
C HIS A 148 14.47 -13.26 8.61
N ILE A 149 15.39 -13.23 9.59
CA ILE A 149 15.29 -12.32 10.75
C ILE A 149 15.35 -10.86 10.27
N GLN A 150 16.22 -10.56 9.32
CA GLN A 150 16.31 -9.21 8.74
C GLN A 150 15.00 -8.81 8.06
N GLY A 151 14.36 -9.75 7.34
CA GLY A 151 13.06 -9.53 6.70
C GLY A 151 11.96 -9.22 7.72
N TYR A 152 11.88 -9.98 8.80
CA TYR A 152 10.92 -9.73 9.88
C TYR A 152 11.17 -8.39 10.58
N LEU A 153 12.43 -8.04 10.86
CA LEU A 153 12.75 -6.74 11.45
C LEU A 153 12.35 -5.57 10.55
N LEU A 154 12.67 -5.64 9.27
CA LEU A 154 12.25 -4.62 8.32
C LEU A 154 10.73 -4.52 8.25
N HIS A 155 10.03 -5.66 8.23
CA HIS A 155 8.57 -5.70 8.28
C HIS A 155 8.04 -5.02 9.56
N ASP A 156 8.58 -5.36 10.73
CA ASP A 156 8.13 -4.82 12.01
C ASP A 156 8.34 -3.30 12.12
N LEU A 157 9.40 -2.76 11.47
CA LEU A 157 9.60 -1.32 11.35
C LEU A 157 8.57 -0.62 10.46
N MET A 158 7.80 -1.38 9.64
CA MET A 158 6.72 -0.87 8.81
C MET A 158 5.33 -1.12 9.40
N VAL A 159 5.22 -1.59 10.63
CA VAL A 159 3.95 -1.71 11.35
C VAL A 159 3.61 -0.37 12.01
N ILE A 160 2.42 0.17 11.72
CA ILE A 160 1.99 1.51 12.17
C ILE A 160 1.92 1.64 13.70
N GLU A 161 1.57 0.57 14.39
CA GLU A 161 1.54 0.53 15.86
C GLU A 161 2.91 0.22 16.50
N ASN A 162 3.95 0.07 15.68
CA ASN A 162 5.31 -0.29 16.12
C ASN A 162 6.31 0.79 15.70
N GLN A 163 6.04 2.03 16.07
CA GLN A 163 6.77 3.22 15.64
C GLN A 163 7.28 4.04 16.82
N LEU A 164 8.36 4.79 16.56
CA LEU A 164 8.79 5.95 17.35
C LEU A 164 8.54 7.24 16.55
N PRO A 165 8.28 8.37 17.21
CA PRO A 165 8.31 9.68 16.55
C PRO A 165 9.65 9.88 15.83
N PHE A 166 9.60 10.31 14.56
CA PHE A 166 10.80 10.39 13.72
C PHE A 166 11.87 11.32 14.29
N PHE A 167 11.48 12.41 14.97
CA PHE A 167 12.46 13.32 15.59
C PHE A 167 13.35 12.65 16.66
N ILE A 168 12.92 11.53 17.26
CA ILE A 168 13.75 10.72 18.18
C ILE A 168 14.84 9.99 17.40
N ILE A 169 14.45 9.37 16.29
CA ILE A 169 15.38 8.69 15.39
C ILE A 169 16.38 9.69 14.82
N ASP A 170 15.90 10.84 14.35
CA ASP A 170 16.75 11.90 13.79
C ASP A 170 17.73 12.46 14.84
N LEU A 171 17.25 12.76 16.05
CA LEU A 171 18.10 13.24 17.15
C LEU A 171 19.21 12.23 17.47
N LEU A 172 18.87 10.97 17.72
CA LEU A 172 19.83 9.91 18.04
C LEU A 172 20.77 9.63 16.85
N PHE A 173 20.27 9.70 15.62
CA PHE A 173 21.11 9.57 14.43
C PHE A 173 22.14 10.69 14.36
N ASN A 174 21.72 11.96 14.54
CA ASN A 174 22.62 13.12 14.53
C ASN A 174 23.66 13.07 15.67
N MET A 175 23.31 12.54 16.84
CA MET A 175 24.25 12.30 17.94
C MET A 175 25.27 11.21 17.65
N THR A 176 24.99 10.30 16.73
CA THR A 176 25.76 9.05 16.51
C THR A 176 26.30 8.89 15.10
N LYS A 177 25.93 9.76 14.14
CA LYS A 177 26.38 9.70 12.74
C LYS A 177 27.89 9.91 12.61
N MET A 178 28.45 9.38 11.53
CA MET A 178 29.79 9.66 11.07
C MET A 178 29.74 10.75 9.98
N ASP A 179 30.90 11.38 9.69
CA ASP A 179 30.98 12.54 8.79
C ASP A 179 30.40 12.27 7.39
N HIS A 180 30.47 11.03 6.91
CA HIS A 180 29.97 10.62 5.59
C HIS A 180 28.49 10.17 5.60
N GLN A 181 27.84 10.13 6.75
CA GLN A 181 26.45 9.63 6.88
C GLN A 181 25.47 10.79 6.94
N ASP A 182 24.47 10.76 6.09
CA ASP A 182 23.25 11.54 6.19
C ASP A 182 22.06 10.66 6.58
N ILE A 183 20.91 11.25 6.83
CA ILE A 183 19.73 10.52 7.28
C ILE A 183 19.18 9.56 6.21
N ASN A 184 19.45 9.82 4.92
CA ASN A 184 19.08 8.90 3.82
C ASN A 184 19.73 7.53 4.01
N TYR A 185 20.91 7.50 4.66
CA TYR A 185 21.64 6.29 4.93
C TYR A 185 20.85 5.25 5.72
N ILE A 186 20.00 5.67 6.67
CA ILE A 186 19.14 4.77 7.44
C ILE A 186 17.75 4.59 6.81
N ILE A 187 17.32 5.50 5.94
CA ILE A 187 16.03 5.35 5.25
C ILE A 187 16.13 4.35 4.08
N TRP A 188 17.25 4.35 3.37
CA TRP A 188 17.45 3.51 2.19
C TRP A 188 17.15 2.01 2.40
N PRO A 189 17.58 1.34 3.50
CA PRO A 189 17.22 -0.05 3.76
C PRO A 189 15.73 -0.32 3.84
N LEU A 190 14.96 0.63 4.40
CA LEU A 190 13.52 0.51 4.53
C LEU A 190 12.82 0.58 3.17
N LEU A 191 13.32 1.39 2.26
CA LEU A 191 12.79 1.48 0.89
C LEU A 191 13.01 0.18 0.09
N GLN A 192 13.97 -0.67 0.50
CA GLN A 192 14.16 -1.97 -0.14
C GLN A 192 12.99 -2.94 0.10
N ILE A 193 12.18 -2.74 1.17
CA ILE A 193 10.99 -3.55 1.44
C ILE A 193 9.97 -3.41 0.31
N GLY A 194 9.82 -2.19 -0.20
CA GLY A 194 8.89 -1.88 -1.29
C GLY A 194 9.51 -1.99 -2.69
N ARG A 195 10.78 -2.40 -2.83
CA ARG A 195 11.49 -2.35 -4.12
C ARG A 195 10.86 -3.19 -5.22
N SER A 196 10.21 -4.27 -4.87
CA SER A 196 9.44 -5.08 -5.83
C SER A 196 8.18 -4.37 -6.34
N PHE A 197 7.68 -3.41 -5.57
CA PHE A 197 6.50 -2.60 -5.93
C PHE A 197 6.90 -1.25 -6.53
N PHE A 198 8.06 -0.71 -6.13
CA PHE A 198 8.55 0.63 -6.48
C PHE A 198 10.02 0.53 -6.94
N PRO A 199 10.27 0.06 -8.17
CA PRO A 199 11.62 -0.37 -8.60
C PRO A 199 12.64 0.76 -8.75
N LYS A 200 12.22 2.01 -8.91
CA LYS A 200 13.10 3.18 -9.04
C LYS A 200 12.61 4.30 -8.14
N ILE A 201 13.33 4.53 -7.07
CA ILE A 201 13.09 5.63 -6.14
C ILE A 201 14.34 6.50 -6.15
N ASP A 202 14.19 7.75 -6.57
CA ASP A 202 15.17 8.79 -6.35
C ASP A 202 14.75 9.60 -5.13
N ILE A 203 15.56 9.56 -4.07
CA ILE A 203 15.32 10.35 -2.86
C ILE A 203 15.99 11.71 -3.09
N HIS A 204 15.20 12.72 -3.40
CA HIS A 204 15.69 14.09 -3.51
C HIS A 204 15.69 14.77 -2.13
N GLU A 205 14.63 14.59 -1.35
CA GLU A 205 14.47 15.12 0.00
C GLU A 205 13.66 14.14 0.83
N ILE A 206 13.93 14.07 2.14
CA ILE A 206 13.10 13.29 3.07
C ILE A 206 11.85 14.11 3.40
N PRO A 207 10.66 13.56 3.16
CA PRO A 207 9.42 14.25 3.50
C PRO A 207 9.29 14.44 5.01
N GLU A 208 8.65 15.52 5.41
CA GLU A 208 8.21 15.71 6.79
C GLU A 208 7.11 14.70 7.11
N ALA A 209 7.48 13.63 7.79
CA ALA A 209 6.54 12.60 8.21
C ALA A 209 6.74 12.26 9.70
N PRO A 210 5.68 11.83 10.39
CA PRO A 210 5.71 11.68 11.85
C PRO A 210 6.60 10.51 12.32
N HIS A 211 6.81 9.50 11.49
CA HIS A 211 7.52 8.27 11.83
C HIS A 211 8.06 7.57 10.56
N LEU A 212 8.86 6.51 10.71
CA LEU A 212 9.53 5.82 9.60
C LEU A 212 8.55 5.28 8.54
N LEU A 213 7.43 4.68 8.95
CA LEU A 213 6.41 4.21 8.01
C LEU A 213 5.87 5.36 7.14
N GLY A 214 5.61 6.53 7.74
CA GLY A 214 5.16 7.72 7.00
C GLY A 214 6.18 8.19 5.97
N ILE A 215 7.46 8.24 6.34
CA ILE A 215 8.54 8.61 5.41
C ILE A 215 8.58 7.66 4.21
N VAL A 216 8.55 6.35 4.48
CA VAL A 216 8.60 5.33 3.43
C VAL A 216 7.36 5.42 2.52
N HIS A 217 6.17 5.60 3.10
CA HIS A 217 4.93 5.82 2.35
C HIS A 217 5.05 7.05 1.44
N ASP A 218 5.44 8.20 1.99
CA ASP A 218 5.44 9.47 1.28
C ASP A 218 6.49 9.49 0.16
N ILE A 219 7.66 8.85 0.37
CA ILE A 219 8.66 8.67 -0.68
C ILE A 219 8.10 7.78 -1.81
N HIS A 220 7.45 6.66 -1.49
CA HIS A 220 6.85 5.80 -2.51
C HIS A 220 5.71 6.49 -3.26
N CYS A 221 4.97 7.36 -2.59
CA CYS A 221 3.86 8.11 -3.18
C CYS A 221 4.31 9.42 -3.86
N SER A 222 5.56 9.86 -3.72
CA SER A 222 6.05 11.12 -4.32
C SER A 222 5.86 11.17 -5.83
N SER A 223 6.05 10.04 -6.52
CA SER A 223 5.79 9.90 -7.96
C SER A 223 4.33 10.13 -8.36
N PHE A 224 3.40 10.10 -7.41
CA PHE A 224 1.99 10.41 -7.63
C PHE A 224 1.76 11.91 -7.87
N ALA A 225 2.65 12.76 -7.38
CA ALA A 225 2.59 14.22 -7.58
C ALA A 225 2.66 14.58 -9.09
N GLU A 226 3.37 13.80 -9.89
CA GLU A 226 3.44 13.96 -11.35
C GLU A 226 2.12 13.60 -12.06
N ILE A 227 1.29 12.73 -11.45
CA ILE A 227 -0.03 12.33 -11.95
C ILE A 227 -1.09 13.41 -11.66
N LYS A 228 -0.79 14.39 -10.81
CA LYS A 228 -1.70 15.46 -10.33
C LYS A 228 -2.36 16.29 -11.44
N TYR A 229 -1.82 16.30 -12.64
CA TYR A 229 -2.42 16.96 -13.83
C TYR A 229 -3.79 16.37 -14.24
N TYR A 230 -4.25 15.32 -13.58
CA TYR A 230 -5.48 14.60 -13.95
C TYR A 230 -6.65 14.80 -12.97
N ILE A 231 -6.49 15.53 -11.85
CA ILE A 231 -7.42 15.50 -10.71
C ILE A 231 -8.51 16.61 -10.73
N GLU A 232 -8.54 17.52 -11.71
CA GLU A 232 -9.41 18.71 -11.67
C GLU A 232 -10.87 18.51 -12.13
N SER A 233 -11.39 17.31 -12.19
CA SER A 233 -12.79 17.11 -12.61
C SER A 233 -13.59 16.30 -11.59
N GLU A 234 -14.74 16.85 -11.20
CA GLU A 234 -15.81 16.17 -10.47
C GLU A 234 -16.45 15.08 -11.37
N TYR A 235 -15.74 13.98 -11.59
CA TYR A 235 -16.37 12.82 -12.20
C TYR A 235 -16.98 11.95 -11.12
N ASN A 236 -18.26 11.63 -11.30
CA ASN A 236 -18.92 10.61 -10.48
C ASN A 236 -18.13 9.29 -10.62
N THR A 237 -17.75 8.69 -9.50
CA THR A 237 -16.89 7.49 -9.48
C THR A 237 -17.74 6.25 -9.77
N GLU A 238 -18.26 6.13 -11.00
CA GLU A 238 -18.86 4.88 -11.46
C GLU A 238 -17.79 3.82 -11.60
N LYS A 239 -17.99 2.68 -10.91
CA LYS A 239 -17.05 1.55 -10.96
C LYS A 239 -16.90 1.04 -12.39
N ILE A 240 -15.70 0.60 -12.74
CA ILE A 240 -15.42 -0.13 -13.98
C ILE A 240 -15.74 -1.62 -13.79
N ASP A 241 -15.96 -2.32 -14.90
CA ASP A 241 -16.18 -3.77 -14.90
C ASP A 241 -14.88 -4.53 -14.56
N SER A 242 -14.99 -5.83 -14.25
CA SER A 242 -13.85 -6.70 -13.98
C SER A 242 -12.92 -6.81 -15.20
N ALA A 243 -11.69 -7.29 -14.98
CA ALA A 243 -10.71 -7.44 -16.04
C ALA A 243 -11.24 -8.30 -17.21
N ILE A 244 -11.99 -9.37 -16.92
CA ILE A 244 -12.64 -10.21 -17.95
C ILE A 244 -13.71 -9.41 -18.68
N GLY A 245 -14.59 -8.69 -17.96
CA GLY A 245 -15.63 -7.88 -18.57
C GLY A 245 -15.06 -6.79 -19.50
N LEU A 246 -13.99 -6.11 -19.04
CA LEU A 246 -13.28 -5.12 -19.85
C LEU A 246 -12.62 -5.72 -21.09
N GLN A 247 -12.02 -6.93 -20.95
CA GLN A 247 -11.44 -7.64 -22.10
C GLN A 247 -12.51 -8.04 -23.11
N GLU A 248 -13.69 -8.47 -22.67
CA GLU A 248 -14.82 -8.77 -23.53
C GLU A 248 -15.32 -7.50 -24.26
N ALA A 249 -15.29 -6.34 -23.60
CA ALA A 249 -15.61 -5.05 -24.22
C ALA A 249 -14.51 -4.54 -25.19
N GLY A 250 -13.43 -5.32 -25.38
CA GLY A 250 -12.36 -5.02 -26.34
C GLY A 250 -11.24 -4.15 -25.77
N ILE A 251 -11.15 -4.03 -24.45
CA ILE A 251 -10.01 -3.38 -23.78
C ILE A 251 -8.86 -4.38 -23.69
N MET A 252 -7.67 -3.95 -24.08
CA MET A 252 -6.43 -4.72 -23.95
C MET A 252 -5.72 -4.36 -22.66
N PHE A 253 -5.19 -5.35 -21.98
CA PHE A 253 -4.32 -5.17 -20.82
C PHE A 253 -2.86 -5.24 -21.24
N ARG A 254 -2.03 -4.31 -20.78
CA ARG A 254 -0.60 -4.25 -21.09
C ARG A 254 0.20 -3.94 -19.81
N LYS A 255 1.33 -4.63 -19.67
CA LYS A 255 2.35 -4.25 -18.71
C LYS A 255 2.88 -2.85 -19.06
N SER A 256 2.96 -1.96 -18.07
CA SER A 256 3.61 -0.66 -18.19
C SER A 256 5.08 -0.76 -17.78
N GLU A 257 5.96 -0.03 -18.46
CA GLU A 257 7.40 0.10 -18.12
C GLU A 257 7.65 1.30 -17.18
N GLU A 258 6.60 1.94 -16.69
CA GLU A 258 6.70 3.07 -15.76
C GLU A 258 7.30 2.65 -14.42
N ASN A 259 8.02 3.58 -13.81
CA ASN A 259 8.77 3.33 -12.58
C ASN A 259 7.92 3.36 -11.30
N SER A 260 6.68 3.84 -11.39
CA SER A 260 5.75 3.93 -10.27
C SER A 260 4.61 2.95 -10.43
N LEU A 261 4.32 2.19 -9.36
CA LEU A 261 3.17 1.28 -9.29
C LEU A 261 1.83 1.98 -9.58
N PHE A 262 1.75 3.27 -9.23
CA PHE A 262 0.52 4.07 -9.34
C PHE A 262 0.28 4.63 -10.75
N HIS A 263 1.23 4.55 -11.66
CA HIS A 263 1.15 5.19 -12.96
C HIS A 263 0.38 4.36 -13.99
N ILE A 264 -0.94 4.33 -13.83
CA ILE A 264 -1.88 3.64 -14.73
C ILE A 264 -2.30 4.58 -15.86
N LYS A 265 -2.37 4.07 -17.10
CA LYS A 265 -2.77 4.82 -18.29
C LYS A 265 -3.81 4.06 -19.10
N PHE A 266 -4.80 4.78 -19.62
CA PHE A 266 -5.73 4.25 -20.61
C PHE A 266 -5.61 5.03 -21.92
N LYS A 267 -5.09 4.38 -22.96
CA LYS A 267 -4.89 4.98 -24.29
C LYS A 267 -5.09 3.93 -25.40
N ASN A 268 -5.72 4.31 -26.51
CA ASN A 268 -5.90 3.43 -27.67
C ASN A 268 -6.53 2.06 -27.31
N LYS A 269 -7.55 2.05 -26.44
CA LYS A 269 -8.23 0.84 -25.93
C LYS A 269 -7.32 -0.08 -25.13
N ALA A 270 -6.15 0.37 -24.70
CA ALA A 270 -5.24 -0.38 -23.86
C ALA A 270 -5.17 0.26 -22.48
N LEU A 271 -5.35 -0.55 -21.46
CA LEU A 271 -5.12 -0.23 -20.06
C LEU A 271 -3.71 -0.71 -19.70
N SER A 272 -2.80 0.25 -19.55
CA SER A 272 -1.39 -0.02 -19.21
C SER A 272 -1.22 0.15 -17.70
N ILE A 273 -0.80 -0.93 -17.04
CA ILE A 273 -0.66 -1.01 -15.57
C ILE A 273 0.74 -1.51 -15.25
N PRO A 274 1.48 -0.87 -14.34
CA PRO A 274 2.77 -1.34 -13.86
C PRO A 274 2.65 -2.71 -13.18
N VAL A 275 3.76 -3.45 -13.11
CA VAL A 275 3.78 -4.77 -12.47
C VAL A 275 3.59 -4.64 -10.97
N TRP A 276 2.60 -5.33 -10.45
CA TRP A 276 2.42 -5.49 -9.00
C TRP A 276 2.84 -6.90 -8.58
N GLU A 277 3.91 -6.97 -7.80
CA GLU A 277 4.37 -8.22 -7.22
C GLU A 277 3.59 -8.51 -5.93
N ILE A 278 2.95 -9.66 -5.87
CA ILE A 278 2.17 -10.10 -4.70
C ILE A 278 2.94 -11.20 -3.99
N SER A 279 3.35 -10.90 -2.75
CA SER A 279 4.11 -11.76 -1.85
C SER A 279 3.48 -11.81 -0.45
N ASP A 280 4.03 -12.62 0.45
CA ASP A 280 3.53 -12.76 1.83
C ASP A 280 3.51 -11.43 2.61
N VAL A 281 4.46 -10.52 2.33
CA VAL A 281 4.53 -9.22 3.01
C VAL A 281 3.62 -8.17 2.41
N THR A 282 3.08 -8.39 1.20
CA THR A 282 2.28 -7.40 0.47
C THR A 282 1.06 -6.96 1.27
N GLU A 283 0.29 -7.92 1.80
CA GLU A 283 -0.93 -7.59 2.51
C GLU A 283 -0.65 -6.74 3.75
N SER A 284 0.32 -7.12 4.58
CA SER A 284 0.65 -6.39 5.79
C SER A 284 1.17 -4.98 5.47
N LEU A 285 2.09 -4.83 4.53
CA LEU A 285 2.65 -3.53 4.15
C LEU A 285 1.56 -2.57 3.64
N PHE A 286 0.73 -3.03 2.71
CA PHE A 286 -0.33 -2.19 2.14
C PHE A 286 -1.39 -1.83 3.18
N ARG A 287 -1.72 -2.72 4.12
CA ARG A 287 -2.63 -2.41 5.23
C ARG A 287 -2.08 -1.31 6.14
N ASN A 288 -0.80 -1.34 6.43
CA ASN A 288 -0.15 -0.32 7.25
C ASN A 288 -0.07 1.03 6.51
N PHE A 289 0.17 1.05 5.20
CA PHE A 289 0.07 2.26 4.39
C PHE A 289 -1.36 2.81 4.32
N ILE A 290 -2.36 1.95 4.13
CA ILE A 290 -3.78 2.35 4.15
C ILE A 290 -4.18 2.92 5.51
N ALA A 291 -3.71 2.32 6.62
CA ALA A 291 -3.95 2.84 7.95
C ALA A 291 -3.28 4.21 8.15
N TYR A 292 -2.06 4.41 7.66
CA TYR A 292 -1.39 5.70 7.66
C TYR A 292 -2.18 6.75 6.87
N GLU A 293 -2.65 6.43 5.66
CA GLU A 293 -3.50 7.31 4.86
C GLU A 293 -4.82 7.65 5.56
N TYR A 294 -5.39 6.68 6.27
CA TYR A 294 -6.66 6.87 6.98
C TYR A 294 -6.55 7.94 8.08
N TYR A 295 -5.41 8.00 8.79
CA TYR A 295 -5.23 8.89 9.94
C TYR A 295 -4.54 10.20 9.59
N PHE A 296 -3.60 10.23 8.63
CA PHE A 296 -2.64 11.32 8.54
C PHE A 296 -2.64 12.09 7.22
N THR A 297 -3.20 11.55 6.12
CA THR A 297 -3.02 12.20 4.81
C THR A 297 -4.18 13.10 4.38
N GLY A 298 -5.20 13.28 5.18
CA GLY A 298 -6.40 14.03 4.80
C GLY A 298 -7.18 13.40 3.64
N SER A 299 -8.29 14.03 3.23
CA SER A 299 -9.26 13.43 2.30
C SER A 299 -8.77 13.25 0.85
N ASN A 300 -7.72 13.95 0.44
CA ASN A 300 -7.28 14.05 -0.97
C ASN A 300 -5.94 13.38 -1.31
N LYS A 301 -5.31 12.66 -0.38
CA LYS A 301 -3.98 12.07 -0.57
C LYS A 301 -3.92 10.58 -0.22
N LYS A 302 -4.95 9.82 -0.54
CA LYS A 302 -5.02 8.37 -0.25
C LYS A 302 -4.58 7.56 -1.46
N HIS A 303 -3.32 7.68 -1.82
CA HIS A 303 -2.78 7.14 -3.08
C HIS A 303 -2.77 5.61 -3.12
N VAL A 304 -2.34 4.98 -2.02
CA VAL A 304 -2.32 3.52 -1.90
C VAL A 304 -3.75 2.98 -1.84
N THR A 305 -4.62 3.64 -1.09
CA THR A 305 -6.05 3.27 -0.98
C THR A 305 -6.76 3.35 -2.34
N ASP A 306 -6.54 4.44 -3.09
CA ASP A 306 -7.11 4.62 -4.43
C ASP A 306 -6.60 3.56 -5.41
N TYR A 307 -5.31 3.22 -5.35
CA TYR A 307 -4.73 2.17 -6.17
C TYR A 307 -5.31 0.79 -5.85
N VAL A 308 -5.41 0.46 -4.55
CA VAL A 308 -6.01 -0.81 -4.10
C VAL A 308 -7.47 -0.90 -4.55
N PHE A 309 -8.23 0.20 -4.44
CA PHE A 309 -9.61 0.25 -4.93
C PHE A 309 -9.69 0.02 -6.44
N PHE A 310 -8.79 0.66 -7.22
CA PHE A 310 -8.70 0.45 -8.67
C PHE A 310 -8.47 -1.03 -9.00
N MET A 311 -7.48 -1.66 -8.37
CA MET A 311 -7.17 -3.08 -8.59
C MET A 311 -8.28 -4.02 -8.12
N ASN A 312 -8.97 -3.65 -7.03
CA ASN A 312 -10.13 -4.40 -6.53
C ASN A 312 -11.31 -4.36 -7.53
N CYS A 313 -11.53 -3.22 -8.20
CA CYS A 313 -12.52 -3.15 -9.29
C CYS A 313 -12.17 -4.05 -10.48
N LEU A 314 -10.90 -4.28 -10.76
CA LEU A 314 -10.49 -5.19 -11.85
C LEU A 314 -10.57 -6.68 -11.47
N ILE A 315 -10.39 -7.01 -10.17
CA ILE A 315 -10.20 -8.39 -9.73
C ILE A 315 -11.36 -8.84 -8.85
N HIS A 316 -12.44 -9.29 -9.47
CA HIS A 316 -13.63 -9.83 -8.80
C HIS A 316 -13.57 -11.36 -8.63
N SER A 317 -12.64 -12.03 -9.30
CA SER A 317 -12.51 -13.49 -9.29
C SER A 317 -11.05 -13.94 -9.51
N PRO A 318 -10.70 -15.19 -9.17
CA PRO A 318 -9.40 -15.76 -9.51
C PRO A 318 -9.11 -15.75 -11.02
N LYS A 319 -10.15 -15.79 -11.86
CA LYS A 319 -9.99 -15.72 -13.32
C LYS A 319 -9.50 -14.35 -13.79
N ASP A 320 -9.95 -13.25 -13.14
CA ASP A 320 -9.45 -11.90 -13.40
C ASP A 320 -7.98 -11.78 -13.01
N ALA A 321 -7.60 -12.29 -11.83
CA ALA A 321 -6.21 -12.34 -11.38
C ALA A 321 -5.32 -13.10 -12.37
N LYS A 322 -5.78 -14.26 -12.86
CA LYS A 322 -5.10 -15.07 -13.87
C LYS A 322 -4.91 -14.30 -15.18
N LEU A 323 -5.94 -13.56 -15.62
CA LEU A 323 -5.87 -12.73 -16.81
C LEU A 323 -4.78 -11.66 -16.69
N LEU A 324 -4.77 -10.90 -15.59
CA LEU A 324 -3.78 -9.85 -15.34
C LEU A 324 -2.36 -10.43 -15.20
N ARG A 325 -2.21 -11.58 -14.55
CA ARG A 325 -0.92 -12.29 -14.45
C ARG A 325 -0.41 -12.73 -15.83
N ARG A 326 -1.28 -13.27 -16.70
CA ARG A 326 -0.90 -13.66 -18.07
C ARG A 326 -0.45 -12.48 -18.92
N ASN A 327 -0.99 -11.29 -18.65
CA ASN A 327 -0.58 -10.04 -19.31
C ASN A 327 0.63 -9.36 -18.63
N GLY A 328 1.26 -10.01 -17.62
CA GLY A 328 2.45 -9.53 -16.95
C GLY A 328 2.21 -8.35 -15.99
N ILE A 329 0.96 -8.07 -15.63
CA ILE A 329 0.58 -6.99 -14.70
C ILE A 329 0.71 -7.45 -13.25
N ILE A 330 0.42 -8.72 -12.97
CA ILE A 330 0.60 -9.32 -11.65
C ILE A 330 1.76 -10.32 -11.71
N SER A 331 2.72 -10.16 -10.81
CA SER A 331 3.75 -11.15 -10.48
C SER A 331 3.36 -11.81 -9.18
N ASN A 332 3.03 -13.10 -9.22
CA ASN A 332 2.51 -13.83 -8.06
C ASN A 332 3.56 -14.78 -7.49
N ILE A 333 3.95 -14.54 -6.23
CA ILE A 333 4.89 -15.39 -5.47
C ILE A 333 4.12 -16.29 -4.46
N LEU A 334 2.84 -15.99 -4.18
CA LEU A 334 2.03 -16.72 -3.19
C LEU A 334 1.59 -18.13 -3.64
N GLY A 335 1.65 -18.42 -4.95
CA GLY A 335 1.22 -19.69 -5.52
C GLY A 335 -0.01 -19.60 -6.43
N GLY A 336 -1.22 -19.73 -5.93
CA GLY A 336 -2.45 -19.76 -6.75
C GLY A 336 -3.03 -18.36 -7.06
N ASP A 337 -3.76 -18.24 -8.17
CA ASP A 337 -4.47 -17.00 -8.55
C ASP A 337 -5.60 -16.66 -7.57
N ASP A 338 -6.11 -17.63 -6.83
CA ASP A 338 -7.09 -17.48 -5.76
C ASP A 338 -6.52 -16.73 -4.55
N MET A 339 -5.24 -16.94 -4.22
CA MET A 339 -4.57 -16.20 -3.15
C MET A 339 -4.43 -14.72 -3.51
N VAL A 340 -4.03 -14.41 -4.74
CA VAL A 340 -3.98 -13.03 -5.25
C VAL A 340 -5.34 -12.34 -5.13
N TYR A 341 -6.39 -13.00 -5.60
CA TYR A 341 -7.76 -12.51 -5.47
C TYR A 341 -8.13 -12.23 -4.01
N ARG A 342 -7.83 -13.16 -3.09
CA ARG A 342 -8.14 -13.00 -1.67
C ARG A 342 -7.42 -11.79 -1.06
N VAL A 343 -6.11 -11.66 -1.29
CA VAL A 343 -5.30 -10.55 -0.77
C VAL A 343 -5.87 -9.22 -1.25
N ILE A 344 -6.08 -9.04 -2.55
CA ILE A 344 -6.56 -7.78 -3.11
C ILE A 344 -7.98 -7.46 -2.64
N ASN A 345 -8.87 -8.46 -2.61
CA ASN A 345 -10.22 -8.26 -2.12
C ASN A 345 -10.28 -7.91 -0.63
N GLN A 346 -9.40 -8.51 0.18
CA GLN A 346 -9.32 -8.18 1.61
C GLN A 346 -8.71 -6.80 1.86
N LEU A 347 -7.72 -6.37 1.07
CA LEU A 347 -7.16 -5.02 1.14
C LEU A 347 -8.21 -3.94 0.87
N GLY A 348 -9.16 -4.19 -0.04
CA GLY A 348 -10.24 -3.26 -0.37
C GLY A 348 -11.37 -3.17 0.66
N LYS A 349 -11.38 -4.03 1.71
CA LYS A 349 -12.43 -3.99 2.73
C LYS A 349 -12.20 -2.89 3.76
N ASN A 350 -13.29 -2.23 4.15
CA ASN A 350 -13.27 -1.17 5.18
C ASN A 350 -12.34 0.02 4.84
N THR A 351 -12.08 0.23 3.54
CA THR A 351 -11.26 1.35 3.06
C THR A 351 -12.14 2.44 2.45
N PHE A 352 -11.73 3.70 2.61
CA PHE A 352 -12.42 4.86 2.07
C PHE A 352 -11.48 5.57 1.10
N ILE A 353 -11.85 5.57 -0.17
CA ILE A 353 -11.10 6.26 -1.24
C ILE A 353 -11.04 7.77 -1.00
N SER A 354 -10.16 8.44 -1.73
CA SER A 354 -10.07 9.89 -1.74
C SER A 354 -11.40 10.53 -2.18
N GLU A 355 -11.76 11.68 -1.64
CA GLU A 355 -12.89 12.48 -2.15
C GLU A 355 -12.71 12.78 -3.63
N LYS A 356 -11.46 13.10 -4.03
CA LYS A 356 -11.06 13.22 -5.43
C LYS A 356 -10.31 11.96 -5.84
N PHE A 357 -11.04 10.93 -6.23
CA PHE A 357 -10.48 9.65 -6.62
C PHE A 357 -9.45 9.80 -7.74
N SER A 358 -8.24 9.34 -7.49
CA SER A 358 -7.07 9.58 -8.35
C SER A 358 -7.22 9.04 -9.77
N TYR A 359 -8.02 8.00 -9.96
CA TYR A 359 -8.22 7.34 -11.26
C TYR A 359 -9.59 7.64 -11.90
N SER A 360 -10.32 8.66 -11.41
CA SER A 360 -11.67 9.01 -11.91
C SER A 360 -11.71 9.22 -13.42
N LYS A 361 -10.73 9.92 -14.01
CA LYS A 361 -10.64 10.12 -15.47
C LYS A 361 -10.43 8.82 -16.25
N ILE A 362 -9.65 7.89 -15.70
CA ILE A 362 -9.44 6.58 -16.32
C ILE A 362 -10.75 5.80 -16.28
N PHE A 363 -11.46 5.79 -15.14
CA PHE A 363 -12.76 5.15 -15.02
C PHE A 363 -13.76 5.70 -16.02
N HIS A 364 -13.88 7.02 -16.11
CA HIS A 364 -14.74 7.67 -17.08
C HIS A 364 -14.39 7.30 -18.54
N ALA A 365 -13.11 7.32 -18.89
CA ALA A 365 -12.67 6.97 -20.25
C ALA A 365 -12.91 5.49 -20.59
N VAL A 366 -12.73 4.59 -19.62
CA VAL A 366 -13.02 3.15 -19.76
C VAL A 366 -14.52 2.91 -19.91
N ASN A 367 -15.35 3.50 -19.04
CA ASN A 367 -16.80 3.36 -19.10
C ASN A 367 -17.37 3.93 -20.40
N ASN A 368 -16.90 5.09 -20.86
CA ASN A 368 -17.28 5.66 -22.16
C ASN A 368 -16.90 4.76 -23.33
N HIS A 369 -15.77 4.03 -23.23
CA HIS A 369 -15.42 3.06 -24.26
C HIS A 369 -16.36 1.87 -24.24
N CYS A 370 -16.68 1.33 -23.06
CA CYS A 370 -17.58 0.18 -22.90
C CYS A 370 -19.01 0.51 -23.32
N GLY A 371 -19.54 1.72 -23.00
CA GLY A 371 -20.90 2.14 -23.28
C GLY A 371 -21.20 2.47 -24.76
N ARG A 372 -20.23 2.37 -25.66
CA ARG A 372 -20.51 2.54 -27.11
C ARG A 372 -21.32 1.37 -27.62
N LYS A 373 -22.49 1.62 -28.22
CA LYS A 373 -23.42 0.59 -28.73
C LYS A 373 -22.73 -0.53 -29.53
N ARG A 374 -21.70 -0.20 -30.32
CA ARG A 374 -20.92 -1.19 -31.08
C ARG A 374 -20.17 -2.17 -30.20
N ASN A 375 -19.64 -1.72 -29.04
CA ASN A 375 -18.92 -2.55 -28.11
C ASN A 375 -19.88 -3.47 -27.33
N GLU A 376 -21.05 -2.98 -26.92
CA GLU A 376 -22.11 -3.81 -26.32
C GLU A 376 -22.56 -4.94 -27.25
N TRP A 377 -22.74 -4.64 -28.54
CA TRP A 377 -23.08 -5.65 -29.55
C TRP A 377 -21.98 -6.69 -29.72
N MET A 378 -20.71 -6.27 -29.72
CA MET A 378 -19.56 -7.16 -29.81
C MET A 378 -19.44 -8.09 -28.58
N VAL A 379 -19.70 -7.55 -27.37
CA VAL A 379 -19.73 -8.33 -26.13
C VAL A 379 -20.84 -9.38 -26.16
N LYS A 380 -22.06 -8.98 -26.57
CA LYS A 380 -23.20 -9.91 -26.70
C LYS A 380 -22.92 -11.01 -27.74
N LEU A 381 -22.34 -10.64 -28.87
CA LEU A 381 -21.96 -11.59 -29.93
C LEU A 381 -20.89 -12.57 -29.43
N ARG A 382 -19.87 -12.08 -28.75
CA ARG A 382 -18.77 -12.89 -28.22
C ARG A 382 -19.23 -13.85 -27.11
N ARG A 383 -20.05 -13.36 -26.17
CA ARG A 383 -20.63 -14.21 -25.09
C ARG A 383 -21.61 -15.26 -25.64
N GLY A 384 -22.45 -14.90 -26.62
CA GLY A 384 -23.49 -15.78 -27.14
C GLY A 384 -23.00 -16.79 -28.18
N TYR A 385 -22.06 -16.42 -29.05
CA TYR A 385 -21.72 -17.20 -30.22
C TYR A 385 -20.26 -17.68 -30.29
N PHE A 386 -19.32 -16.99 -29.66
CA PHE A 386 -17.89 -17.33 -29.79
C PHE A 386 -17.28 -18.05 -28.56
N ASN A 387 -18.02 -18.19 -27.46
CA ASN A 387 -17.56 -18.91 -26.28
C ASN A 387 -17.73 -20.45 -26.36
N ASN A 388 -18.48 -20.92 -27.36
CA ASN A 388 -18.69 -22.35 -27.59
C ASN A 388 -18.25 -22.72 -29.02
N PRO A 389 -17.28 -23.64 -29.21
CA PRO A 389 -16.84 -24.06 -30.53
C PRO A 389 -17.99 -24.53 -31.42
N TRP A 390 -18.97 -25.19 -30.84
CA TRP A 390 -20.15 -25.70 -31.56
C TRP A 390 -21.05 -24.56 -32.05
N ALA A 391 -21.22 -23.51 -31.28
CA ALA A 391 -21.95 -22.32 -31.72
C ALA A 391 -21.26 -21.61 -32.88
N LEU A 392 -19.91 -21.56 -32.90
CA LEU A 392 -19.15 -21.02 -34.01
C LEU A 392 -19.36 -21.84 -35.28
N PHE A 393 -19.28 -23.17 -35.17
CA PHE A 393 -19.56 -24.08 -36.31
C PHE A 393 -20.99 -23.91 -36.85
N SER A 394 -22.00 -23.78 -35.98
CA SER A 394 -23.38 -23.53 -36.35
C SER A 394 -23.58 -22.22 -37.16
N VAL A 395 -22.90 -21.15 -36.72
CA VAL A 395 -22.93 -19.83 -37.41
C VAL A 395 -22.25 -19.95 -38.77
N LEU A 396 -21.08 -20.60 -38.87
CA LEU A 396 -20.40 -20.82 -40.16
C LEU A 396 -21.22 -21.66 -41.09
N ALA A 397 -21.88 -22.72 -40.62
CA ALA A 397 -22.77 -23.54 -41.41
C ALA A 397 -23.97 -22.74 -41.94
N ALA A 398 -24.61 -21.91 -41.09
CA ALA A 398 -25.72 -21.06 -41.50
C ALA A 398 -25.31 -20.04 -42.58
N ILE A 399 -24.15 -19.38 -42.42
CA ILE A 399 -23.61 -18.46 -43.42
C ILE A 399 -23.32 -19.19 -44.71
N SER A 400 -22.73 -20.39 -44.68
CA SER A 400 -22.47 -21.18 -45.91
C SER A 400 -23.74 -21.58 -46.61
N MET A 401 -24.78 -22.00 -45.89
CA MET A 401 -26.10 -22.28 -46.48
C MET A 401 -26.73 -21.07 -47.14
N LEU A 402 -26.62 -19.92 -46.51
CA LEU A 402 -27.18 -18.63 -47.04
C LEU A 402 -26.48 -18.22 -48.33
N LEU A 403 -25.15 -18.33 -48.37
CA LEU A 403 -24.36 -18.04 -49.58
C LEU A 403 -24.70 -19.02 -50.72
N LEU A 404 -24.85 -20.31 -50.43
CA LEU A 404 -25.26 -21.35 -51.41
C LEU A 404 -26.69 -21.04 -51.95
N SER A 405 -27.62 -20.70 -51.08
CA SER A 405 -28.99 -20.31 -51.47
C SER A 405 -29.01 -19.07 -52.37
N ILE A 406 -28.20 -18.05 -52.07
CA ILE A 406 -28.05 -16.87 -52.94
C ILE A 406 -27.48 -17.25 -54.31
N ALA A 407 -26.44 -18.10 -54.32
CA ALA A 407 -25.84 -18.57 -55.57
C ALA A 407 -26.85 -19.37 -56.42
N GLN A 408 -27.58 -20.30 -55.78
CA GLN A 408 -28.63 -21.08 -56.49
C GLN A 408 -29.71 -20.15 -57.08
N THR A 409 -30.18 -19.16 -56.33
CA THR A 409 -31.19 -18.22 -56.79
C THR A 409 -30.68 -17.37 -57.96
N THR A 410 -29.43 -16.91 -57.89
CA THR A 410 -28.82 -16.12 -58.99
C THR A 410 -28.66 -16.97 -60.26
N PHE A 411 -28.19 -18.22 -60.13
CA PHE A 411 -28.08 -19.10 -61.29
C PHE A 411 -29.45 -19.45 -61.88
N ALA A 412 -30.49 -19.70 -61.08
CA ALA A 412 -31.84 -19.96 -61.53
C ALA A 412 -32.42 -18.77 -62.34
N VAL A 413 -32.22 -17.54 -61.81
CA VAL A 413 -32.66 -16.33 -62.51
C VAL A 413 -31.90 -16.11 -63.80
N LEU A 414 -30.60 -16.32 -63.83
CA LEU A 414 -29.78 -16.24 -65.07
C LEU A 414 -30.17 -17.28 -66.10
N SER A 415 -30.41 -18.51 -65.69
CA SER A 415 -30.88 -19.61 -66.55
C SER A 415 -32.24 -19.25 -67.18
N TYR A 416 -33.19 -18.81 -66.34
CA TYR A 416 -34.51 -18.39 -66.81
C TYR A 416 -34.45 -17.20 -67.78
N SER A 417 -33.61 -16.23 -67.52
CA SER A 417 -33.40 -15.07 -68.42
C SER A 417 -32.71 -15.45 -69.71
N HIS A 418 -31.86 -16.48 -69.70
CA HIS A 418 -31.22 -17.02 -70.95
C HIS A 418 -32.20 -17.80 -71.82
N ASP A 419 -33.09 -18.58 -71.21
CA ASP A 419 -34.08 -19.36 -71.92
C ASP A 419 -35.14 -18.43 -72.55
N LEU A 420 -35.58 -17.37 -71.86
CA LEU A 420 -36.46 -16.34 -72.47
C LEU A 420 -35.86 -15.58 -73.68
N LYS A 421 -34.53 -15.51 -73.76
CA LYS A 421 -33.84 -14.87 -74.92
C LYS A 421 -33.65 -15.84 -76.11
N LYS A 422 -33.84 -17.14 -75.88
CA LYS A 422 -33.78 -18.16 -76.96
C LYS A 422 -35.12 -18.32 -77.67
N ASP A 423 -36.21 -18.05 -76.96
CA ASP A 423 -37.57 -18.18 -77.50
C ASP A 423 -38.13 -16.91 -78.10
N SER A 424 -37.38 -15.82 -78.19
CA SER A 424 -37.67 -14.56 -78.87
C SER A 424 -36.76 -14.37 -80.11
#